data_1abe18cb4e8338208fcef429e773ff52
#
_entry.id   1abe18cb4e8338208fcef429e773ff52
#
_cell.length_a   1.000
_cell.length_b   1.000
_cell.length_c   1.000
_cell.angle_alpha   90.00
_cell.angle_beta   90.00
_cell.angle_gamma   90.00
#
_symmetry.space_group_name_H-M   'P 1'
#
loop_
_entity.id
_entity.type
_entity.pdbx_description
1 polymer ?
#
loop_
_entity_poly.entity_id
_entity_poly.type
_entity_poly.pdbx_seq_one_letter_code
_entity_poly.pdbx_strand_id
1 'polypeptide(L)'
;MSTPANAKHIAWKNVEREKLNPLIDREMVVGAKIMLARVLLKKGAHVPLHHHHNEQVPYILEGALKFAIEGKEIVVRGGEVLCIPSMMPHEAWALEDTVDLDVFDPPREDWLNKTDNYLRHER
;
A
#
# COMPACT_ATOMS: atom_id res chain seq x y z
N MET A 1 -3.56 -30.60 -4.52
CA MET A 1 -2.90 -30.54 -3.21
C MET A 1 -3.70 -29.67 -2.28
N SER A 2 -3.95 -30.14 -1.07
CA SER A 2 -4.70 -29.35 -0.10
C SER A 2 -3.74 -28.47 0.70
N THR A 3 -4.28 -27.33 1.18
CA THR A 3 -3.56 -26.43 2.07
C THR A 3 -3.49 -27.05 3.45
N PRO A 4 -2.32 -27.06 4.11
CA PRO A 4 -2.23 -27.54 5.48
C PRO A 4 -3.15 -26.79 6.43
N ALA A 5 -3.55 -27.41 7.55
CA ALA A 5 -4.39 -26.77 8.54
C ALA A 5 -3.72 -25.47 9.03
N ASN A 6 -4.52 -24.42 9.21
CA ASN A 6 -4.10 -23.09 9.69
C ASN A 6 -3.24 -22.31 8.68
N ALA A 7 -2.99 -22.86 7.49
CA ALA A 7 -2.41 -22.10 6.39
C ALA A 7 -3.51 -21.63 5.44
N LYS A 8 -3.29 -20.50 4.79
CA LYS A 8 -4.24 -19.98 3.79
C LYS A 8 -3.53 -19.87 2.44
N HIS A 9 -4.20 -20.33 1.40
CA HIS A 9 -3.70 -20.23 0.04
C HIS A 9 -4.66 -19.32 -0.73
N ILE A 10 -4.17 -18.16 -1.16
CA ILE A 10 -4.99 -17.10 -1.75
C ILE A 10 -4.41 -16.69 -3.09
N ALA A 11 -5.26 -16.66 -4.12
CA ALA A 11 -4.87 -16.12 -5.41
C ALA A 11 -5.35 -14.67 -5.50
N TRP A 12 -4.48 -13.77 -5.95
CA TRP A 12 -4.83 -12.34 -6.08
C TRP A 12 -6.09 -12.12 -6.92
N LYS A 13 -6.32 -12.95 -7.94
CA LYS A 13 -7.51 -12.82 -8.79
C LYS A 13 -8.82 -13.02 -8.04
N ASN A 14 -8.77 -13.66 -6.87
CA ASN A 14 -9.94 -13.91 -6.03
C ASN A 14 -10.07 -12.91 -4.89
N VAL A 15 -9.15 -11.96 -4.79
CA VAL A 15 -9.17 -10.93 -3.75
C VAL A 15 -10.03 -9.76 -4.23
N GLU A 16 -10.87 -9.23 -3.34
CA GLU A 16 -11.69 -8.08 -3.66
C GLU A 16 -10.81 -6.88 -4.02
N ARG A 17 -11.15 -6.20 -5.12
CA ARG A 17 -10.50 -4.95 -5.49
C ARG A 17 -11.38 -3.80 -5.06
N GLU A 18 -10.88 -2.98 -4.15
CA GLU A 18 -11.57 -1.77 -3.70
C GLU A 18 -11.15 -0.59 -4.56
N LYS A 19 -12.11 0.16 -5.06
CA LYS A 19 -11.82 1.43 -5.71
C LYS A 19 -11.92 2.53 -4.66
N LEU A 20 -10.77 3.08 -4.26
CA LEU A 20 -10.72 4.09 -3.20
C LEU A 20 -11.06 5.49 -3.71
N ASN A 21 -10.59 5.78 -4.91
CA ASN A 21 -10.89 7.02 -5.63
C ASN A 21 -10.60 6.76 -7.12
N PRO A 22 -10.83 7.72 -8.04
CA PRO A 22 -10.66 7.46 -9.47
C PRO A 22 -9.26 7.01 -9.88
N LEU A 23 -8.23 7.27 -9.07
CA LEU A 23 -6.84 6.97 -9.42
C LEU A 23 -6.23 5.84 -8.60
N ILE A 24 -6.90 5.35 -7.56
CA ILE A 24 -6.31 4.36 -6.66
C ILE A 24 -7.26 3.20 -6.38
N ASP A 25 -6.79 1.98 -6.68
CA ASP A 25 -7.45 0.73 -6.28
C ASP A 25 -6.56 0.00 -5.27
N ARG A 26 -7.16 -0.89 -4.48
CA ARG A 26 -6.44 -1.64 -3.45
C ARG A 26 -6.98 -3.05 -3.31
N GLU A 27 -6.07 -4.01 -3.14
CA GLU A 27 -6.37 -5.41 -2.84
C GLU A 27 -5.55 -5.79 -1.61
N MET A 28 -6.15 -6.54 -0.66
CA MET A 28 -5.47 -6.86 0.60
C MET A 28 -5.53 -8.35 0.91
N VAL A 29 -4.40 -8.87 1.42
CA VAL A 29 -4.31 -10.19 2.00
C VAL A 29 -3.75 -10.03 3.41
N VAL A 30 -4.43 -10.62 4.39
CA VAL A 30 -4.10 -10.41 5.80
C VAL A 30 -3.74 -11.72 6.47
N GLY A 31 -2.53 -11.81 7.01
CA GLY A 31 -2.12 -12.87 7.89
C GLY A 31 -2.40 -12.52 9.35
N ALA A 32 -1.80 -13.25 10.28
CA ALA A 32 -1.99 -12.97 11.70
C ALA A 32 -1.26 -11.68 12.12
N LYS A 33 -0.04 -11.46 11.61
CA LYS A 33 0.81 -10.34 12.03
C LYS A 33 1.22 -9.44 10.88
N ILE A 34 0.97 -9.85 9.64
CA ILE A 34 1.43 -9.17 8.45
C ILE A 34 0.26 -8.96 7.50
N MET A 35 0.21 -7.79 6.87
CA MET A 35 -0.71 -7.50 5.79
C MET A 35 0.08 -7.25 4.52
N LEU A 36 -0.38 -7.82 3.40
CA LEU A 36 0.08 -7.45 2.08
C LEU A 36 -1.03 -6.65 1.40
N ALA A 37 -0.69 -5.48 0.91
CA ALA A 37 -1.64 -4.65 0.18
C ALA A 37 -1.08 -4.35 -1.20
N ARG A 38 -1.81 -4.76 -2.23
CA ARG A 38 -1.46 -4.46 -3.60
C ARG A 38 -2.22 -3.21 -4.00
N VAL A 39 -1.50 -2.10 -4.13
CA VAL A 39 -2.09 -0.80 -4.42
C VAL A 39 -1.76 -0.43 -5.86
N LEU A 40 -2.81 -0.13 -6.61
CA LEU A 40 -2.71 0.20 -8.03
C LEU A 40 -2.99 1.69 -8.16
N LEU A 41 -1.95 2.44 -8.55
CA LEU A 41 -2.03 3.90 -8.61
C LEU A 41 -1.83 4.35 -10.06
N LYS A 42 -2.77 5.13 -10.57
CA LYS A 42 -2.59 5.75 -11.88
C LYS A 42 -1.69 6.97 -11.75
N LYS A 43 -1.02 7.31 -12.83
CA LYS A 43 -0.19 8.52 -12.88
C LYS A 43 -0.96 9.72 -12.34
N GLY A 44 -0.33 10.47 -11.45
CA GLY A 44 -0.94 11.62 -10.80
C GLY A 44 -1.65 11.32 -9.50
N ALA A 45 -1.80 10.03 -9.12
CA ALA A 45 -2.40 9.68 -7.84
C ALA A 45 -1.57 10.26 -6.70
N HIS A 46 -2.25 10.74 -5.67
CA HIS A 46 -1.63 11.39 -4.52
C HIS A 46 -2.09 10.71 -3.24
N VAL A 47 -1.13 10.28 -2.44
CA VAL A 47 -1.38 9.79 -1.08
C VAL A 47 -0.97 10.90 -0.13
N PRO A 48 -1.95 11.54 0.54
CA PRO A 48 -1.66 12.70 1.41
C PRO A 48 -0.75 12.36 2.57
N LEU A 49 -0.09 13.36 3.10
CA LEU A 49 0.79 13.22 4.26
C LEU A 49 0.04 12.57 5.42
N HIS A 50 0.61 11.50 5.96
CA HIS A 50 0.02 10.75 7.05
C HIS A 50 1.11 9.96 7.78
N HIS A 51 0.75 9.43 8.95
CA HIS A 51 1.62 8.52 9.68
C HIS A 51 0.75 7.46 10.38
N HIS A 52 1.37 6.36 10.75
CA HIS A 52 0.69 5.26 11.44
C HIS A 52 1.72 4.44 12.20
N HIS A 53 1.25 3.68 13.20
CA HIS A 53 2.14 2.89 14.03
C HIS A 53 2.71 1.66 13.31
N ASN A 54 2.08 1.26 12.22
CA ASN A 54 2.53 0.12 11.42
C ASN A 54 3.87 0.42 10.76
N GLU A 55 4.79 -0.53 10.80
CA GLU A 55 5.93 -0.48 9.91
C GLU A 55 5.44 -0.77 8.50
N GLN A 56 5.97 -0.08 7.51
CA GLN A 56 5.55 -0.24 6.11
C GLN A 56 6.75 -0.40 5.21
N VAL A 57 6.69 -1.39 4.33
CA VAL A 57 7.72 -1.61 3.31
C VAL A 57 7.04 -1.63 1.95
N PRO A 58 6.99 -0.50 1.24
CA PRO A 58 6.54 -0.48 -0.15
C PRO A 58 7.56 -1.17 -1.05
N TYR A 59 7.08 -2.10 -1.85
CA TYR A 59 7.86 -2.73 -2.90
C TYR A 59 7.20 -2.33 -4.23
N ILE A 60 7.88 -1.51 -5.02
CA ILE A 60 7.34 -1.07 -6.30
C ILE A 60 7.61 -2.17 -7.32
N LEU A 61 6.54 -2.79 -7.81
CA LEU A 61 6.64 -3.85 -8.81
C LEU A 61 6.78 -3.27 -10.20
N GLU A 62 6.04 -2.21 -10.49
CA GLU A 62 6.05 -1.50 -11.77
C GLU A 62 5.81 -0.02 -11.51
N GLY A 63 6.42 0.85 -12.30
CA GLY A 63 6.17 2.27 -12.25
C GLY A 63 7.14 3.01 -11.36
N ALA A 64 6.68 4.10 -10.76
CA ALA A 64 7.53 4.94 -9.91
C ALA A 64 6.66 5.76 -8.95
N LEU A 65 6.97 5.70 -7.65
CA LEU A 65 6.39 6.56 -6.63
C LEU A 65 7.46 7.52 -6.12
N LYS A 66 7.08 8.78 -5.98
CA LYS A 66 7.91 9.77 -5.31
C LYS A 66 7.37 9.93 -3.90
N PHE A 67 8.21 9.66 -2.90
CA PHE A 67 7.88 9.84 -1.50
C PHE A 67 8.51 11.13 -0.98
N ALA A 68 7.81 11.82 -0.10
CA ALA A 68 8.37 12.92 0.68
C ALA A 68 8.44 12.48 2.14
N ILE A 69 9.65 12.43 2.69
CA ILE A 69 9.91 12.01 4.07
C ILE A 69 10.97 12.94 4.66
N GLU A 70 10.64 13.59 5.77
CA GLU A 70 11.57 14.49 6.47
C GLU A 70 12.18 15.55 5.56
N GLY A 71 11.35 16.13 4.70
CA GLY A 71 11.79 17.18 3.79
C GLY A 71 12.60 16.70 2.60
N LYS A 72 12.75 15.39 2.42
CA LYS A 72 13.51 14.81 1.29
C LYS A 72 12.57 14.10 0.35
N GLU A 73 12.89 14.17 -0.95
CA GLU A 73 12.17 13.42 -1.97
C GLU A 73 12.94 12.17 -2.33
N ILE A 74 12.24 11.04 -2.34
CA ILE A 74 12.81 9.73 -2.65
C ILE A 74 11.97 9.12 -3.76
N VAL A 75 12.56 8.87 -4.93
CA VAL A 75 11.85 8.20 -6.02
C VAL A 75 12.17 6.71 -5.95
N VAL A 76 11.12 5.90 -5.77
CA VAL A 76 11.24 4.44 -5.70
C VAL A 76 10.65 3.88 -6.99
N ARG A 77 11.45 3.17 -7.76
CA ARG A 77 11.07 2.65 -9.08
C ARG A 77 10.85 1.15 -9.05
N GLY A 78 10.29 0.63 -10.12
CA GLY A 78 10.07 -0.81 -10.27
C GLY A 78 11.31 -1.62 -9.91
N GLY A 79 11.13 -2.62 -9.02
CA GLY A 79 12.21 -3.44 -8.50
C GLY A 79 12.88 -2.89 -7.26
N GLU A 80 12.43 -1.74 -6.75
CA GLU A 80 13.03 -1.09 -5.59
C GLU A 80 12.08 -1.10 -4.39
N VAL A 81 12.65 -0.98 -3.21
CA VAL A 81 11.94 -1.07 -1.94
C VAL A 81 12.31 0.13 -1.07
N LEU A 82 11.33 0.63 -0.32
CA LEU A 82 11.57 1.67 0.69
C LEU A 82 11.11 1.10 2.05
N CYS A 83 11.90 1.31 3.10
CA CYS A 83 11.50 0.90 4.44
C CYS A 83 11.08 2.13 5.22
N ILE A 84 9.83 2.17 5.67
CA ILE A 84 9.27 3.30 6.41
C ILE A 84 9.04 2.86 7.86
N PRO A 85 9.78 3.43 8.83
CA PRO A 85 9.60 3.06 10.23
C PRO A 85 8.21 3.43 10.76
N SER A 86 7.83 2.77 11.87
CA SER A 86 6.64 3.12 12.62
C SER A 86 6.60 4.62 12.91
N MET A 87 5.44 5.25 12.73
CA MET A 87 5.15 6.66 13.03
C MET A 87 5.88 7.69 12.16
N MET A 88 6.63 7.27 11.15
CA MET A 88 7.33 8.18 10.24
C MET A 88 6.32 8.83 9.28
N PRO A 89 6.12 10.17 9.34
CA PRO A 89 5.23 10.85 8.39
C PRO A 89 5.74 10.70 6.96
N HIS A 90 4.84 10.43 6.04
CA HIS A 90 5.19 10.27 4.63
C HIS A 90 4.02 10.65 3.73
N GLU A 91 4.39 11.04 2.52
CA GLU A 91 3.46 11.44 1.47
C GLU A 91 3.98 10.87 0.15
N ALA A 92 3.10 10.56 -0.80
CA ALA A 92 3.54 9.94 -2.04
C ALA A 92 2.74 10.40 -3.26
N TRP A 93 3.41 10.42 -4.41
CA TRP A 93 2.80 10.74 -5.70
C TRP A 93 3.21 9.68 -6.72
N ALA A 94 2.27 9.23 -7.54
CA ALA A 94 2.56 8.32 -8.64
C ALA A 94 3.07 9.14 -9.83
N LEU A 95 4.32 8.92 -10.21
CA LEU A 95 4.94 9.60 -11.35
C LEU A 95 4.50 8.98 -12.67
N GLU A 96 4.07 7.74 -12.63
CA GLU A 96 3.51 6.98 -13.74
C GLU A 96 2.56 5.94 -13.16
N ASP A 97 1.86 5.18 -14.00
CA ASP A 97 1.01 4.09 -13.51
C ASP A 97 1.88 3.12 -12.73
N THR A 98 1.47 2.80 -11.50
CA THR A 98 2.33 2.09 -10.55
C THR A 98 1.57 0.94 -9.91
N VAL A 99 2.29 -0.17 -9.74
CA VAL A 99 1.85 -1.30 -8.91
C VAL A 99 2.78 -1.35 -7.71
N ASP A 100 2.22 -1.09 -6.54
CA ASP A 100 2.92 -1.04 -5.26
C ASP A 100 2.43 -2.19 -4.38
N LEU A 101 3.35 -3.03 -3.91
CA LEU A 101 3.04 -4.05 -2.92
C LEU A 101 3.52 -3.55 -1.56
N ASP A 102 2.59 -3.11 -0.74
CA ASP A 102 2.89 -2.66 0.62
C ASP A 102 2.86 -3.84 1.58
N VAL A 103 3.90 -3.95 2.40
CA VAL A 103 3.94 -4.92 3.50
C VAL A 103 3.83 -4.15 4.80
N PHE A 104 2.86 -4.53 5.65
CA PHE A 104 2.64 -3.87 6.94
C PHE A 104 2.75 -4.86 8.09
N ASP A 105 3.32 -4.41 9.20
CA ASP A 105 3.31 -5.11 10.48
C ASP A 105 3.05 -4.09 11.59
N PRO A 106 1.98 -4.20 12.36
CA PRO A 106 0.84 -5.12 12.20
C PRO A 106 -0.08 -4.70 11.05
N PRO A 107 -1.11 -5.49 10.76
CA PRO A 107 -2.09 -5.12 9.73
C PRO A 107 -2.73 -3.77 9.99
N ARG A 108 -3.04 -3.04 8.92
CA ARG A 108 -3.66 -1.72 8.98
C ARG A 108 -5.14 -1.86 9.34
N GLU A 109 -5.48 -1.59 10.60
CA GLU A 109 -6.88 -1.69 11.04
C GLU A 109 -7.77 -0.66 10.37
N ASP A 110 -7.26 0.55 10.12
CA ASP A 110 -8.02 1.58 9.43
C ASP A 110 -8.40 1.17 8.00
N TRP A 111 -7.53 0.40 7.33
CA TRP A 111 -7.83 -0.13 6.00
C TRP A 111 -8.86 -1.26 6.07
N LEU A 112 -8.73 -2.15 7.08
CA LEU A 112 -9.67 -3.25 7.27
C LEU A 112 -11.05 -2.75 7.68
N ASN A 113 -11.10 -1.70 8.50
CA ASN A 113 -12.35 -1.09 8.97
C ASN A 113 -12.91 -0.05 8.01
N LYS A 114 -12.18 0.25 6.94
CA LYS A 114 -12.57 1.24 5.92
C LYS A 114 -12.76 2.63 6.51
N THR A 115 -11.87 2.99 7.45
CA THR A 115 -11.86 4.31 8.10
C THR A 115 -10.71 5.19 7.60
N ASP A 116 -10.01 4.76 6.55
CA ASP A 116 -8.89 5.48 5.94
C ASP A 116 -9.39 6.59 5.00
N ASN A 117 -10.02 7.59 5.57
CA ASN A 117 -10.67 8.65 4.80
C ASN A 117 -9.71 9.45 3.91
N TYR A 118 -8.43 9.53 4.29
CA TYR A 118 -7.43 10.26 3.50
C TYR A 118 -7.24 9.71 2.09
N LEU A 119 -7.59 8.44 1.85
CA LEU A 119 -7.49 7.81 0.53
C LEU A 119 -8.83 7.78 -0.20
N ARG A 120 -9.95 7.91 0.53
CA ARG A 120 -11.28 7.65 -0.02
C ARG A 120 -11.97 8.89 -0.58
N HIS A 121 -11.40 10.07 -0.37
CA HIS A 121 -12.01 11.30 -0.83
C HIS A 121 -11.24 11.87 -2.01
N GLU A 122 -11.97 12.14 -3.10
CA GLU A 122 -11.46 12.83 -4.27
C GLU A 122 -11.25 14.30 -3.94
N ARG A 123 -10.15 14.86 -4.40
CA ARG A 123 -9.87 16.29 -4.26
C ARG A 123 -9.71 16.92 -5.62
#